data_e8a898db447d61dfe6e9975e4db712f5
#
_entry.id   e8a898db447d61dfe6e9975e4db712f5
#
_cell.length_a   1.000
_cell.length_b   1.000
_cell.length_c   1.000
_cell.angle_alpha   90.00
_cell.angle_beta   90.00
_cell.angle_gamma   90.00
#
_symmetry.space_group_name_H-M   'P 1'
#
loop_
_entity.id
_entity.type
_entity.pdbx_description
1 polymer ?
#
loop_
_entity_poly.entity_id
_entity_poly.type
_entity_poly.pdbx_seq_one_letter_code
_entity_poly.pdbx_strand_id
1 'polypeptide(L)'
;MLRLRARRGLAKLDQHRKQVVWIIGTQPVPFTVRYLIATKVPGEMGPSPNQRGATRYHIMEGVKASLKRLQLDHIDLYQIHGFDPATPIEETVRALDTLVQHGHVRYVGVSNWAAWQIVKALGIAQHRGLAQFQSLQAYYTIAGRDLEREIVPMLASEGLGLMVWSPLAGGLLSGKYGRDKQGEAGSRRTTFDFPPVERERAWDCIDAMRPIAEQKGVSVAQIALAWLLHQRAVTTVIIGAKRTDQLDDNVAATKVKLSVEELAMLDDVSGLPAEYPGWMLARQGDARREQLKQAGRG
;
A
#
# COMPACT_ATOMS: atom_id res chain seq x y z
N MET A 1 -8.25 18.64 -19.81
CA MET A 1 -8.42 19.88 -19.00
C MET A 1 -9.48 19.62 -17.94
N LEU A 2 -9.13 19.01 -16.82
CA LEU A 2 -10.01 18.68 -15.70
C LEU A 2 -9.82 19.74 -14.61
N ARG A 3 -10.68 20.76 -14.63
CA ARG A 3 -10.72 21.74 -13.54
C ARG A 3 -11.44 21.13 -12.34
N LEU A 4 -10.69 20.96 -11.26
CA LEU A 4 -11.13 20.65 -9.90
C LEU A 4 -12.33 21.51 -9.47
N ARG A 5 -13.53 20.91 -9.42
CA ARG A 5 -14.69 21.46 -8.69
C ARG A 5 -14.88 20.78 -7.32
N ALA A 6 -13.81 20.34 -6.68
CA ALA A 6 -13.84 19.76 -5.33
C ALA A 6 -13.53 20.78 -4.22
N ARG A 7 -13.66 22.10 -4.48
CA ARG A 7 -13.18 23.13 -3.53
C ARG A 7 -14.17 23.56 -2.45
N ARG A 8 -15.41 23.09 -2.40
CA ARG A 8 -16.40 23.63 -1.41
C ARG A 8 -16.95 22.66 -0.37
N GLY A 9 -16.68 21.36 -0.45
CA GLY A 9 -17.20 20.37 0.49
C GLY A 9 -16.21 19.83 1.54
N LEU A 10 -14.91 19.92 1.30
CA LEU A 10 -13.85 19.29 2.13
C LEU A 10 -13.20 20.23 3.17
N ALA A 11 -13.59 21.50 3.23
CA ALA A 11 -12.95 22.51 4.08
C ALA A 11 -13.34 22.48 5.57
N LYS A 12 -14.19 21.55 6.00
CA LYS A 12 -14.65 21.42 7.40
C LYS A 12 -14.33 20.09 8.08
N LEU A 13 -13.43 19.29 7.54
CA LEU A 13 -12.94 18.11 8.22
C LEU A 13 -11.83 18.53 9.19
N ASP A 14 -12.06 18.20 10.45
CA ASP A 14 -11.26 18.50 11.65
C ASP A 14 -9.75 18.48 11.45
N GLN A 15 -9.05 19.46 12.04
CA GLN A 15 -7.61 19.73 11.85
C GLN A 15 -6.70 18.63 12.37
N HIS A 16 -7.17 17.63 13.13
CA HIS A 16 -6.29 16.71 13.83
C HIS A 16 -5.99 15.38 13.14
N ARG A 17 -6.68 14.95 12.08
CA ARG A 17 -6.36 13.70 11.35
C ARG A 17 -6.87 13.71 9.90
N LYS A 18 -6.36 14.60 9.07
CA LYS A 18 -6.64 14.56 7.62
C LYS A 18 -5.70 13.59 6.91
N GLN A 19 -6.14 12.36 6.70
CA GLN A 19 -5.58 11.53 5.64
C GLN A 19 -6.53 11.59 4.44
N VAL A 20 -6.23 12.46 3.48
CA VAL A 20 -6.81 12.37 2.15
C VAL A 20 -6.00 11.33 1.40
N VAL A 21 -6.59 10.19 1.14
CA VAL A 21 -5.98 9.11 0.38
C VAL A 21 -6.36 9.29 -1.08
N TRP A 22 -5.40 9.70 -1.91
CA TRP A 22 -5.51 9.68 -3.37
C TRP A 22 -4.99 8.34 -3.87
N ILE A 23 -5.81 7.60 -4.60
CA ILE A 23 -5.43 6.31 -5.19
C ILE A 23 -5.15 6.55 -6.67
N ILE A 24 -3.91 6.29 -7.10
CA ILE A 24 -3.52 6.31 -8.50
C ILE A 24 -3.48 4.88 -8.99
N GLY A 25 -4.39 4.50 -9.88
CA GLY A 25 -4.43 3.19 -10.51
C GLY A 25 -3.69 3.17 -11.86
N THR A 26 -3.25 1.99 -12.28
CA THR A 26 -2.53 1.76 -13.55
C THR A 26 -3.44 1.62 -14.77
N GLN A 27 -4.77 1.55 -14.59
CA GLN A 27 -5.75 1.35 -15.66
C GLN A 27 -6.53 2.63 -15.96
N PRO A 28 -6.78 2.98 -17.24
CA PRO A 28 -7.68 4.07 -17.61
C PRO A 28 -9.13 3.69 -17.28
N VAL A 29 -9.80 4.51 -16.48
CA VAL A 29 -11.21 4.31 -16.09
C VAL A 29 -12.13 5.18 -16.96
N PRO A 30 -13.23 4.66 -17.50
CA PRO A 30 -14.18 5.45 -18.28
C PRO A 30 -14.86 6.55 -17.46
N PHE A 31 -15.36 7.59 -18.12
CA PHE A 31 -15.77 8.91 -17.62
C PHE A 31 -16.93 8.98 -16.57
N THR A 32 -17.43 7.87 -16.08
CA THR A 32 -18.43 7.83 -15.00
C THR A 32 -17.79 7.44 -13.66
N VAL A 33 -16.65 8.05 -13.31
CA VAL A 33 -15.92 7.68 -12.10
C VAL A 33 -16.67 8.15 -10.86
N ARG A 34 -17.33 7.22 -10.21
CA ARG A 34 -17.71 7.31 -8.82
C ARG A 34 -16.45 7.16 -7.96
N TYR A 35 -16.19 8.11 -7.08
CA TYR A 35 -15.08 7.97 -6.13
C TYR A 35 -15.32 6.77 -5.22
N LEU A 36 -14.31 5.92 -5.08
CA LEU A 36 -14.32 4.83 -4.11
C LEU A 36 -13.71 5.34 -2.81
N ILE A 37 -14.47 5.21 -1.72
CA ILE A 37 -14.05 5.68 -0.41
C ILE A 37 -13.52 4.51 0.40
N ALA A 38 -12.24 4.63 0.79
CA ALA A 38 -11.59 3.66 1.67
C ALA A 38 -11.31 4.29 3.04
N THR A 39 -11.58 3.55 4.12
CA THR A 39 -11.19 3.93 5.49
C THR A 39 -10.79 2.69 6.29
N LYS A 40 -10.38 2.88 7.54
CA LYS A 40 -9.77 1.84 8.36
C LYS A 40 -10.28 1.81 9.79
N VAL A 41 -10.19 0.63 10.39
CA VAL A 41 -10.28 0.30 11.81
C VAL A 41 -9.22 -0.80 12.09
N PRO A 42 -8.70 -1.01 13.26
CA PRO A 42 -8.88 -0.30 14.52
C PRO A 42 -7.83 0.82 14.68
N GLY A 43 -8.28 1.94 15.22
CA GLY A 43 -7.41 2.94 15.82
C GLY A 43 -7.85 3.13 17.27
N GLU A 44 -6.97 3.56 18.13
CA GLU A 44 -7.37 3.97 19.48
C GLU A 44 -8.26 5.22 19.38
N MET A 45 -9.51 5.07 19.81
CA MET A 45 -10.54 6.12 19.74
C MET A 45 -10.85 6.73 21.11
N GLY A 46 -10.27 6.16 22.18
CA GLY A 46 -10.42 6.60 23.54
C GLY A 46 -9.76 5.66 24.55
N PRO A 47 -9.83 5.97 25.85
CA PRO A 47 -9.11 5.24 26.90
C PRO A 47 -9.73 3.88 27.25
N SER A 48 -10.99 3.63 26.89
CA SER A 48 -11.68 2.38 27.19
C SER A 48 -11.10 1.20 26.42
N PRO A 49 -11.00 0.00 27.01
CA PRO A 49 -10.54 -1.19 26.32
C PRO A 49 -11.40 -1.53 25.09
N ASN A 50 -12.68 -1.18 25.08
CA ASN A 50 -13.58 -1.40 23.94
C ASN A 50 -13.45 -0.33 22.84
N GLN A 51 -12.57 0.65 22.99
CA GLN A 51 -12.31 1.71 22.02
C GLN A 51 -11.01 1.50 21.26
N ARG A 52 -10.49 0.28 21.26
CA ARG A 52 -9.27 -0.14 20.54
C ARG A 52 -9.36 -1.59 20.11
N GLY A 53 -8.40 -2.04 19.28
CA GLY A 53 -8.31 -3.43 18.83
C GLY A 53 -9.29 -3.79 17.71
N ALA A 54 -9.32 -5.07 17.35
CA ALA A 54 -10.12 -5.59 16.24
C ALA A 54 -11.32 -6.43 16.70
N THR A 55 -11.81 -6.17 17.94
CA THR A 55 -13.00 -6.83 18.47
C THR A 55 -14.25 -6.48 17.65
N ARG A 56 -15.21 -7.37 17.64
CA ARG A 56 -16.51 -7.13 17.00
C ARG A 56 -17.13 -5.81 17.45
N TYR A 57 -17.12 -5.53 18.75
CA TYR A 57 -17.68 -4.30 19.29
C TYR A 57 -17.05 -3.06 18.67
N HIS A 58 -15.71 -2.98 18.68
CA HIS A 58 -15.00 -1.81 18.17
C HIS A 58 -15.14 -1.65 16.65
N ILE A 59 -15.16 -2.74 15.88
CA ILE A 59 -15.37 -2.73 14.44
C ILE A 59 -16.75 -2.15 14.10
N MET A 60 -17.81 -2.62 14.80
CA MET A 60 -19.19 -2.17 14.56
C MET A 60 -19.39 -0.68 14.91
N GLU A 61 -18.84 -0.23 16.04
CA GLU A 61 -18.90 1.18 16.41
C GLU A 61 -17.99 2.06 15.53
N GLY A 62 -16.84 1.55 15.15
CA GLY A 62 -15.90 2.24 14.26
C GLY A 62 -16.48 2.55 12.88
N VAL A 63 -17.24 1.63 12.27
CA VAL A 63 -17.88 1.86 10.98
C VAL A 63 -18.97 2.92 11.08
N LYS A 64 -19.83 2.87 12.12
CA LYS A 64 -20.88 3.87 12.34
C LYS A 64 -20.28 5.28 12.48
N ALA A 65 -19.22 5.40 13.29
CA ALA A 65 -18.49 6.65 13.46
C ALA A 65 -17.85 7.14 12.16
N SER A 66 -17.32 6.24 11.34
CA SER A 66 -16.75 6.56 10.03
C SER A 66 -17.80 7.04 9.05
N LEU A 67 -18.94 6.35 8.92
CA LEU A 67 -20.07 6.74 8.07
C LEU A 67 -20.59 8.11 8.45
N LYS A 68 -20.78 8.37 9.76
CA LYS A 68 -21.21 9.68 10.27
C LYS A 68 -20.22 10.81 9.90
N ARG A 69 -18.90 10.60 10.09
CA ARG A 69 -17.89 11.62 9.77
C ARG A 69 -17.75 11.85 8.29
N LEU A 70 -17.89 10.82 7.47
CA LEU A 70 -17.80 10.89 6.02
C LEU A 70 -19.09 11.38 5.36
N GLN A 71 -20.21 11.37 6.10
CA GLN A 71 -21.55 11.69 5.60
C GLN A 71 -21.95 10.78 4.42
N LEU A 72 -21.70 9.47 4.59
CA LEU A 72 -21.97 8.44 3.60
C LEU A 72 -22.90 7.36 4.16
N ASP A 73 -23.67 6.73 3.29
CA ASP A 73 -24.52 5.60 3.63
C ASP A 73 -23.73 4.28 3.67
N HIS A 74 -22.63 4.20 2.92
CA HIS A 74 -21.75 3.04 2.87
C HIS A 74 -20.30 3.44 2.59
N ILE A 75 -19.38 2.54 2.92
CA ILE A 75 -17.95 2.62 2.62
C ILE A 75 -17.63 1.58 1.55
N ASP A 76 -16.91 1.99 0.49
CA ASP A 76 -16.56 1.05 -0.58
C ASP A 76 -15.52 0.03 -0.13
N LEU A 77 -14.46 0.45 0.59
CA LEU A 77 -13.44 -0.45 1.12
C LEU A 77 -13.15 -0.16 2.60
N TYR A 78 -13.44 -1.11 3.47
CA TYR A 78 -13.17 -1.01 4.90
C TYR A 78 -12.04 -1.96 5.30
N GLN A 79 -10.97 -1.42 5.89
CA GLN A 79 -9.75 -2.17 6.11
C GLN A 79 -9.42 -2.31 7.60
N ILE A 80 -8.95 -3.49 8.01
CA ILE A 80 -8.27 -3.64 9.29
C ILE A 80 -6.88 -3.00 9.17
N HIS A 81 -6.58 -1.98 10.00
CA HIS A 81 -5.38 -1.16 9.88
C HIS A 81 -4.09 -1.86 10.35
N GLY A 82 -4.20 -2.78 11.28
CA GLY A 82 -3.08 -3.56 11.83
C GLY A 82 -3.60 -4.79 12.54
N PHE A 83 -2.72 -5.75 12.78
CA PHE A 83 -3.04 -6.97 13.51
C PHE A 83 -3.28 -6.68 14.99
N ASP A 84 -4.36 -7.24 15.54
CA ASP A 84 -4.66 -7.22 16.97
C ASP A 84 -4.39 -8.61 17.56
N PRO A 85 -3.32 -8.77 18.34
CA PRO A 85 -2.98 -10.06 18.94
C PRO A 85 -3.95 -10.51 20.05
N ALA A 86 -4.77 -9.59 20.57
CA ALA A 86 -5.71 -9.87 21.65
C ALA A 86 -7.07 -10.36 21.15
N THR A 87 -7.37 -10.19 19.85
CA THR A 87 -8.65 -10.59 19.26
C THR A 87 -8.47 -11.80 18.33
N PRO A 88 -9.24 -12.89 18.51
CA PRO A 88 -9.22 -14.00 17.57
C PRO A 88 -9.54 -13.54 16.14
N ILE A 89 -8.76 -14.00 15.15
CA ILE A 89 -8.95 -13.64 13.73
C ILE A 89 -10.39 -13.93 13.27
N GLU A 90 -10.99 -15.04 13.73
CA GLU A 90 -12.35 -15.42 13.36
C GLU A 90 -13.38 -14.37 13.82
N GLU A 91 -13.23 -13.77 15.01
CA GLU A 91 -14.11 -12.71 15.49
C GLU A 91 -14.05 -11.48 14.58
N THR A 92 -12.84 -11.07 14.23
CA THR A 92 -12.60 -9.95 13.30
C THR A 92 -13.25 -10.20 11.95
N VAL A 93 -13.03 -11.38 11.35
CA VAL A 93 -13.58 -11.72 10.01
C VAL A 93 -15.12 -11.76 10.07
N ARG A 94 -15.72 -12.35 11.12
CA ARG A 94 -17.18 -12.36 11.28
C ARG A 94 -17.76 -10.98 11.47
N ALA A 95 -17.07 -10.09 12.17
CA ALA A 95 -17.51 -8.71 12.33
C ALA A 95 -17.53 -7.97 10.98
N LEU A 96 -16.47 -8.12 10.18
CA LEU A 96 -16.39 -7.54 8.85
C LEU A 96 -17.47 -8.08 7.91
N ASP A 97 -17.70 -9.39 7.91
CA ASP A 97 -18.80 -10.01 7.15
C ASP A 97 -20.16 -9.42 7.52
N THR A 98 -20.43 -9.25 8.81
CA THR A 98 -21.66 -8.60 9.27
C THR A 98 -21.85 -7.21 8.67
N LEU A 99 -20.77 -6.42 8.54
CA LEU A 99 -20.82 -5.09 7.92
C LEU A 99 -21.14 -5.15 6.41
N VAL A 100 -20.64 -6.16 5.73
CA VAL A 100 -20.94 -6.40 4.30
C VAL A 100 -22.40 -6.81 4.14
N GLN A 101 -22.88 -7.77 4.94
CA GLN A 101 -24.27 -8.26 4.91
C GLN A 101 -25.29 -7.15 5.22
N HIS A 102 -24.94 -6.22 6.11
CA HIS A 102 -25.79 -5.07 6.43
C HIS A 102 -25.68 -3.90 5.43
N GLY A 103 -24.84 -4.01 4.41
CA GLY A 103 -24.65 -2.99 3.38
C GLY A 103 -23.89 -1.74 3.84
N HIS A 104 -23.31 -1.74 5.05
CA HIS A 104 -22.48 -0.64 5.54
C HIS A 104 -21.14 -0.56 4.81
N VAL A 105 -20.65 -1.70 4.32
CA VAL A 105 -19.37 -1.85 3.63
C VAL A 105 -19.58 -2.71 2.39
N ARG A 106 -18.94 -2.36 1.28
CA ARG A 106 -18.99 -3.17 0.05
C ARG A 106 -17.92 -4.24 0.02
N TYR A 107 -16.68 -3.84 0.29
CA TYR A 107 -15.52 -4.72 0.27
C TYR A 107 -14.70 -4.54 1.53
N VAL A 108 -14.03 -5.61 1.95
CA VAL A 108 -13.16 -5.61 3.10
C VAL A 108 -11.71 -5.84 2.68
N GLY A 109 -10.78 -5.27 3.44
CA GLY A 109 -9.35 -5.40 3.19
C GLY A 109 -8.57 -5.44 4.50
N VAL A 110 -7.27 -5.59 4.38
CA VAL A 110 -6.37 -5.66 5.52
C VAL A 110 -5.14 -4.77 5.29
N SER A 111 -4.49 -4.36 6.36
CA SER A 111 -3.26 -3.56 6.30
C SER A 111 -2.27 -4.02 7.37
N ASN A 112 -0.99 -4.12 7.00
CA ASN A 112 0.11 -4.40 7.92
C ASN A 112 -0.04 -5.73 8.70
N TRP A 113 -0.53 -6.77 8.04
CA TRP A 113 -0.55 -8.13 8.55
C TRP A 113 0.53 -8.98 7.90
N ALA A 114 1.02 -10.00 8.61
CA ALA A 114 1.91 -11.01 8.05
C ALA A 114 1.16 -11.94 7.08
N ALA A 115 1.87 -12.53 6.12
CA ALA A 115 1.29 -13.41 5.11
C ALA A 115 0.46 -14.55 5.74
N TRP A 116 0.99 -15.24 6.76
CA TRP A 116 0.29 -16.33 7.45
C TRP A 116 -1.01 -15.90 8.13
N GLN A 117 -1.07 -14.66 8.66
CA GLN A 117 -2.28 -14.11 9.29
C GLN A 117 -3.37 -13.89 8.26
N ILE A 118 -3.00 -13.36 7.09
CA ILE A 118 -3.92 -13.12 5.97
C ILE A 118 -4.47 -14.44 5.45
N VAL A 119 -3.60 -15.42 5.16
CA VAL A 119 -4.01 -16.75 4.68
C VAL A 119 -4.94 -17.45 5.70
N LYS A 120 -4.62 -17.35 7.00
CA LYS A 120 -5.49 -17.90 8.05
C LYS A 120 -6.87 -17.24 8.05
N ALA A 121 -6.94 -15.91 7.89
CA ALA A 121 -8.21 -15.19 7.80
C ALA A 121 -9.01 -15.58 6.56
N LEU A 122 -8.36 -15.69 5.40
CA LEU A 122 -8.99 -16.13 4.15
C LEU A 122 -9.52 -17.56 4.26
N GLY A 123 -8.75 -18.48 4.84
CA GLY A 123 -9.18 -19.87 5.07
C GLY A 123 -10.40 -19.95 5.99
N ILE A 124 -10.45 -19.15 7.06
CA ILE A 124 -11.63 -19.05 7.95
C ILE A 124 -12.83 -18.52 7.16
N ALA A 125 -12.63 -17.43 6.39
CA ALA A 125 -13.69 -16.82 5.60
C ALA A 125 -14.24 -17.81 4.55
N GLN A 126 -13.38 -18.48 3.83
CA GLN A 126 -13.76 -19.50 2.82
C GLN A 126 -14.53 -20.66 3.45
N HIS A 127 -14.01 -21.24 4.54
CA HIS A 127 -14.63 -22.36 5.21
C HIS A 127 -16.02 -22.03 5.79
N ARG A 128 -16.23 -20.79 6.20
CA ARG A 128 -17.46 -20.30 6.83
C ARG A 128 -18.41 -19.58 5.86
N GLY A 129 -18.05 -19.40 4.58
CA GLY A 129 -18.85 -18.65 3.62
C GLY A 129 -18.97 -17.16 3.95
N LEU A 130 -17.90 -16.54 4.51
CA LEU A 130 -17.87 -15.14 4.92
C LEU A 130 -17.19 -14.28 3.86
N ALA A 131 -17.38 -12.95 3.95
CA ALA A 131 -16.70 -11.98 3.11
C ALA A 131 -15.18 -12.10 3.25
N GLN A 132 -14.47 -12.16 2.11
CA GLN A 132 -13.02 -12.32 2.05
C GLN A 132 -12.34 -10.97 1.79
N PHE A 133 -11.11 -10.81 2.27
CA PHE A 133 -10.27 -9.67 1.93
C PHE A 133 -10.06 -9.58 0.42
N GLN A 134 -10.17 -8.38 -0.13
CA GLN A 134 -9.93 -8.08 -1.55
C GLN A 134 -8.56 -7.45 -1.78
N SER A 135 -7.97 -6.85 -0.75
CA SER A 135 -6.71 -6.14 -0.86
C SER A 135 -5.92 -6.13 0.44
N LEU A 136 -4.61 -6.05 0.30
CA LEU A 136 -3.69 -5.70 1.35
C LEU A 136 -3.18 -4.27 1.12
N GLN A 137 -3.19 -3.44 2.17
CA GLN A 137 -2.46 -2.18 2.17
C GLN A 137 -1.17 -2.34 2.96
N ALA A 138 -0.01 -2.22 2.28
CA ALA A 138 1.30 -2.49 2.87
C ALA A 138 2.35 -1.44 2.49
N TYR A 139 3.39 -1.33 3.34
CA TYR A 139 4.58 -0.55 3.04
C TYR A 139 5.38 -1.20 1.92
N TYR A 140 5.67 -0.44 0.89
CA TYR A 140 6.53 -0.88 -0.20
C TYR A 140 7.20 0.31 -0.87
N THR A 141 8.51 0.22 -1.06
CA THR A 141 9.32 1.20 -1.78
C THR A 141 10.50 0.48 -2.44
N ILE A 142 11.15 1.15 -3.38
CA ILE A 142 12.39 0.63 -3.94
C ILE A 142 13.47 0.35 -2.87
N ALA A 143 13.49 1.10 -1.76
CA ALA A 143 14.43 0.90 -0.65
C ALA A 143 13.89 0.01 0.49
N GLY A 144 12.62 -0.43 0.41
CA GLY A 144 11.96 -1.26 1.43
C GLY A 144 11.14 -2.36 0.75
N ARG A 145 11.79 -3.45 0.39
CA ARG A 145 11.27 -4.55 -0.45
C ARG A 145 10.90 -5.81 0.34
N ASP A 146 10.95 -5.78 1.67
CA ASP A 146 10.79 -6.98 2.52
C ASP A 146 9.50 -7.77 2.27
N LEU A 147 8.42 -7.10 1.85
CA LEU A 147 7.18 -7.80 1.52
C LEU A 147 7.30 -8.75 0.32
N GLU A 148 8.35 -8.65 -0.50
CA GLU A 148 8.58 -9.55 -1.64
C GLU A 148 8.90 -10.98 -1.22
N ARG A 149 9.34 -11.18 0.03
CA ARG A 149 9.73 -12.51 0.55
C ARG A 149 8.54 -13.45 0.68
N GLU A 150 7.47 -13.00 1.34
CA GLU A 150 6.30 -13.81 1.68
C GLU A 150 4.98 -13.20 1.21
N ILE A 151 4.84 -11.87 1.33
CA ILE A 151 3.57 -11.19 1.06
C ILE A 151 3.27 -11.17 -0.44
N VAL A 152 4.22 -10.83 -1.29
CA VAL A 152 3.98 -10.78 -2.75
C VAL A 152 3.63 -12.17 -3.30
N PRO A 153 4.36 -13.25 -2.98
CA PRO A 153 3.94 -14.60 -3.37
C PRO A 153 2.55 -14.98 -2.87
N MET A 154 2.22 -14.64 -1.62
CA MET A 154 0.91 -14.88 -1.04
C MET A 154 -0.19 -14.12 -1.78
N LEU A 155 0.01 -12.81 -2.08
CA LEU A 155 -0.96 -12.01 -2.82
C LEU A 155 -1.25 -12.61 -4.20
N ALA A 156 -0.21 -13.10 -4.89
CA ALA A 156 -0.35 -13.76 -6.19
C ALA A 156 -1.11 -15.08 -6.09
N SER A 157 -0.87 -15.89 -5.03
CA SER A 157 -1.57 -17.14 -4.75
C SER A 157 -3.06 -16.92 -4.45
N GLU A 158 -3.35 -15.93 -3.59
CA GLU A 158 -4.71 -15.68 -3.08
C GLU A 158 -5.50 -14.69 -3.95
N GLY A 159 -4.90 -14.11 -4.99
CA GLY A 159 -5.57 -13.17 -5.88
C GLY A 159 -5.91 -11.82 -5.25
N LEU A 160 -5.13 -11.36 -4.25
CA LEU A 160 -5.36 -10.09 -3.58
C LEU A 160 -4.63 -8.93 -4.25
N GLY A 161 -5.28 -7.76 -4.28
CA GLY A 161 -4.64 -6.52 -4.73
C GLY A 161 -3.70 -5.92 -3.67
N LEU A 162 -2.59 -5.30 -4.12
CA LEU A 162 -1.65 -4.56 -3.27
C LEU A 162 -1.85 -3.06 -3.41
N MET A 163 -2.15 -2.41 -2.30
CA MET A 163 -2.21 -0.95 -2.15
C MET A 163 -0.97 -0.48 -1.39
N VAL A 164 -0.10 0.29 -2.04
CA VAL A 164 1.17 0.72 -1.45
C VAL A 164 1.00 1.99 -0.64
N TRP A 165 1.35 1.98 0.65
CA TRP A 165 1.44 3.20 1.45
C TRP A 165 2.89 3.65 1.64
N SER A 166 3.05 4.97 1.83
CA SER A 166 4.35 5.65 1.99
C SER A 166 5.38 5.33 0.89
N PRO A 167 4.99 5.41 -0.39
CA PRO A 167 5.82 4.96 -1.53
C PRO A 167 7.15 5.69 -1.66
N LEU A 168 7.26 6.88 -1.08
CA LEU A 168 8.48 7.68 -1.02
C LEU A 168 9.18 7.62 0.35
N ALA A 169 8.87 6.60 1.17
CA ALA A 169 9.48 6.43 2.50
C ALA A 169 9.42 7.71 3.36
N GLY A 170 8.21 8.30 3.49
CA GLY A 170 8.06 9.56 4.23
C GLY A 170 8.71 10.77 3.56
N GLY A 171 9.04 10.68 2.29
CA GLY A 171 9.70 11.72 1.48
C GLY A 171 11.20 11.53 1.32
N LEU A 172 11.80 10.48 1.90
CA LEU A 172 13.22 10.19 1.79
C LEU A 172 13.64 10.00 0.32
N LEU A 173 12.84 9.26 -0.44
CA LEU A 173 13.09 8.92 -1.84
C LEU A 173 12.66 10.03 -2.83
N SER A 174 12.43 11.25 -2.35
CA SER A 174 12.06 12.39 -3.21
C SER A 174 13.24 13.06 -3.92
N GLY A 175 14.49 12.64 -3.66
CA GLY A 175 15.70 13.27 -4.17
C GLY A 175 16.18 14.51 -3.39
N LYS A 176 15.41 14.96 -2.38
CA LYS A 176 15.79 16.06 -1.48
C LYS A 176 16.83 15.64 -0.43
N TYR A 177 16.98 14.36 -0.23
CA TYR A 177 17.93 13.72 0.69
C TYR A 177 19.00 13.00 -0.13
N GLY A 178 20.12 12.72 0.50
CA GLY A 178 21.26 12.01 -0.07
C GLY A 178 22.37 11.86 0.95
N ARG A 179 23.47 11.23 0.58
CA ARG A 179 24.64 11.08 1.45
C ARG A 179 25.13 12.42 1.99
N ASP A 180 25.11 13.46 1.13
CA ASP A 180 25.59 14.80 1.45
C ASP A 180 24.45 15.82 1.69
N LYS A 181 23.19 15.36 1.74
CA LYS A 181 22.01 16.22 1.88
C LYS A 181 21.10 15.72 3.00
N GLN A 182 20.96 16.50 4.05
CA GLN A 182 20.10 16.17 5.19
C GLN A 182 18.62 16.54 5.02
N GLY A 183 18.24 17.08 3.85
CA GLY A 183 16.90 17.60 3.61
C GLY A 183 16.66 18.99 4.19
N GLU A 184 15.55 19.60 3.77
CA GLU A 184 15.18 20.96 4.24
C GLU A 184 14.68 20.94 5.69
N ALA A 185 14.97 21.97 6.46
CA ALA A 185 14.42 22.16 7.80
C ALA A 185 12.88 22.16 7.76
N GLY A 186 12.21 21.47 8.69
CA GLY A 186 10.76 21.34 8.73
C GLY A 186 10.18 20.29 7.76
N SER A 187 11.02 19.54 7.05
CA SER A 187 10.56 18.39 6.28
C SER A 187 10.05 17.28 7.23
N ARG A 188 9.13 16.41 6.73
CA ARG A 188 8.48 15.41 7.58
C ARG A 188 9.49 14.52 8.33
N ARG A 189 10.55 14.08 7.67
CA ARG A 189 11.51 13.16 8.29
C ARG A 189 12.43 13.80 9.32
N THR A 190 12.57 15.13 9.35
CA THR A 190 13.31 15.80 10.41
C THR A 190 12.53 15.88 11.73
N THR A 191 11.19 15.78 11.67
CA THR A 191 10.29 15.81 12.83
C THR A 191 9.75 14.44 13.20
N PHE A 192 9.63 13.51 12.24
CA PHE A 192 9.06 12.17 12.42
C PHE A 192 9.74 11.20 11.45
N ASP A 193 10.80 10.54 11.94
CA ASP A 193 11.60 9.58 11.14
C ASP A 193 10.88 8.23 10.98
N PHE A 194 9.82 8.23 10.18
CA PHE A 194 9.00 7.05 9.88
C PHE A 194 8.56 7.04 8.39
N PRO A 195 8.47 5.87 7.75
CA PRO A 195 8.79 4.51 8.23
C PRO A 195 10.31 4.29 8.40
N PRO A 196 10.74 3.27 9.18
CA PRO A 196 12.14 2.89 9.25
C PRO A 196 12.64 2.46 7.87
N VAL A 197 13.86 2.86 7.52
CA VAL A 197 14.49 2.58 6.23
C VAL A 197 15.96 2.27 6.48
N GLU A 198 16.48 1.24 5.82
CA GLU A 198 17.91 1.03 5.77
C GLU A 198 18.55 2.14 4.93
N ARG A 199 19.40 2.97 5.57
CA ARG A 199 19.85 4.24 5.02
C ARG A 199 20.78 4.08 3.83
N GLU A 200 21.74 3.17 3.91
CA GLU A 200 22.71 2.97 2.84
C GLU A 200 22.03 2.50 1.56
N ARG A 201 21.13 1.53 1.65
CA ARG A 201 20.32 1.09 0.51
C ARG A 201 19.46 2.21 -0.05
N ALA A 202 18.89 3.05 0.82
CA ALA A 202 18.10 4.19 0.35
C ALA A 202 18.96 5.21 -0.43
N TRP A 203 20.19 5.44 0.01
CA TRP A 203 21.13 6.30 -0.70
C TRP A 203 21.54 5.71 -2.05
N ASP A 204 21.86 4.41 -2.08
CA ASP A 204 22.18 3.71 -3.33
C ASP A 204 21.03 3.80 -4.34
N CYS A 205 19.79 3.59 -3.88
CA CYS A 205 18.59 3.75 -4.72
C CYS A 205 18.44 5.19 -5.23
N ILE A 206 18.64 6.20 -4.38
CA ILE A 206 18.53 7.61 -4.78
C ILE A 206 19.60 7.95 -5.82
N ASP A 207 20.83 7.52 -5.60
CA ASP A 207 21.95 7.78 -6.51
C ASP A 207 21.74 7.09 -7.87
N ALA A 208 21.18 5.88 -7.89
CA ALA A 208 20.80 5.18 -9.12
C ALA A 208 19.61 5.85 -9.86
N MET A 209 18.65 6.40 -9.12
CA MET A 209 17.50 7.09 -9.73
C MET A 209 17.85 8.47 -10.32
N ARG A 210 18.86 9.17 -9.80
CA ARG A 210 19.23 10.54 -10.25
C ARG A 210 19.54 10.63 -11.74
N PRO A 211 20.44 9.82 -12.32
CA PRO A 211 20.76 9.91 -13.75
C PRO A 211 19.55 9.57 -14.63
N ILE A 212 18.70 8.63 -14.22
CA ILE A 212 17.46 8.32 -14.96
C ILE A 212 16.50 9.52 -14.94
N ALA A 213 16.36 10.16 -13.77
CA ALA A 213 15.51 11.32 -13.60
C ALA A 213 15.99 12.49 -14.48
N GLU A 214 17.29 12.76 -14.50
CA GLU A 214 17.92 13.79 -15.31
C GLU A 214 17.71 13.52 -16.80
N GLN A 215 18.02 12.30 -17.27
CA GLN A 215 17.87 11.92 -18.67
C GLN A 215 16.42 12.05 -19.16
N LYS A 216 15.44 11.72 -18.30
CA LYS A 216 14.02 11.82 -18.64
C LYS A 216 13.40 13.19 -18.38
N GLY A 217 14.13 14.13 -17.77
CA GLY A 217 13.62 15.45 -17.38
C GLY A 217 12.49 15.39 -16.33
N VAL A 218 12.57 14.44 -15.39
CA VAL A 218 11.56 14.21 -14.35
C VAL A 218 12.19 14.26 -12.95
N SER A 219 11.36 14.28 -11.90
CA SER A 219 11.87 14.23 -10.53
C SER A 219 12.27 12.80 -10.11
N VAL A 220 13.20 12.71 -9.15
CA VAL A 220 13.56 11.43 -8.50
C VAL A 220 12.33 10.77 -7.87
N ALA A 221 11.42 11.58 -7.30
CA ALA A 221 10.14 11.08 -6.79
C ALA A 221 9.31 10.38 -7.86
N GLN A 222 9.28 10.93 -9.08
CA GLN A 222 8.58 10.30 -10.20
C GLN A 222 9.21 8.96 -10.59
N ILE A 223 10.54 8.82 -10.56
CA ILE A 223 11.22 7.55 -10.83
C ILE A 223 10.86 6.52 -9.75
N ALA A 224 10.92 6.90 -8.47
CA ALA A 224 10.55 5.98 -7.36
C ALA A 224 9.09 5.50 -7.45
N LEU A 225 8.17 6.39 -7.81
CA LEU A 225 6.75 6.06 -8.01
C LEU A 225 6.55 5.21 -9.27
N ALA A 226 7.23 5.55 -10.37
CA ALA A 226 7.16 4.79 -11.61
C ALA A 226 7.70 3.37 -11.43
N TRP A 227 8.80 3.17 -10.68
CA TRP A 227 9.30 1.84 -10.36
C TRP A 227 8.23 0.99 -9.67
N LEU A 228 7.52 1.54 -8.66
CA LEU A 228 6.40 0.84 -8.01
C LEU A 228 5.28 0.50 -9.00
N LEU A 229 4.93 1.42 -9.90
CA LEU A 229 3.88 1.21 -10.89
C LEU A 229 4.24 0.16 -11.96
N HIS A 230 5.54 -0.16 -12.12
CA HIS A 230 6.01 -1.26 -12.97
C HIS A 230 6.05 -2.60 -12.23
N GLN A 231 5.91 -2.63 -10.91
CA GLN A 231 5.86 -3.89 -10.16
C GLN A 231 4.53 -4.61 -10.39
N ARG A 232 4.58 -5.84 -10.88
CA ARG A 232 3.39 -6.65 -11.21
C ARG A 232 2.42 -6.83 -10.04
N ALA A 233 2.94 -6.91 -8.82
CA ALA A 233 2.15 -7.08 -7.61
C ALA A 233 1.36 -5.82 -7.22
N VAL A 234 1.77 -4.64 -7.68
CA VAL A 234 1.19 -3.36 -7.26
C VAL A 234 -0.09 -3.06 -8.05
N THR A 235 -1.20 -3.00 -7.34
CA THR A 235 -2.48 -2.59 -7.91
C THR A 235 -2.64 -1.08 -7.91
N THR A 236 -2.22 -0.42 -6.82
CA THR A 236 -2.33 1.03 -6.68
C THR A 236 -1.33 1.59 -5.67
N VAL A 237 -0.95 2.85 -5.87
CA VAL A 237 -0.01 3.57 -5.02
C VAL A 237 -0.73 4.72 -4.33
N ILE A 238 -0.65 4.79 -3.00
CA ILE A 238 -1.26 5.81 -2.18
C ILE A 238 -0.24 6.92 -1.95
N ILE A 239 -0.50 8.09 -2.50
CA ILE A 239 0.35 9.26 -2.34
C ILE A 239 -0.27 10.27 -1.37
N GLY A 240 0.58 11.07 -0.74
CA GLY A 240 0.21 12.26 0.03
C GLY A 240 0.94 13.48 -0.52
N ALA A 241 0.25 14.61 -0.58
CA ALA A 241 0.84 15.89 -0.98
C ALA A 241 0.34 17.00 -0.05
N LYS A 242 1.26 17.90 0.33
CA LYS A 242 0.92 19.12 1.10
C LYS A 242 0.57 20.30 0.21
N ARG A 243 1.06 20.29 -1.02
CA ARG A 243 0.90 21.35 -2.03
C ARG A 243 0.45 20.76 -3.36
N THR A 244 -0.18 21.58 -4.19
CA THR A 244 -0.70 21.16 -5.50
C THR A 244 0.43 20.77 -6.47
N ASP A 245 1.55 21.48 -6.44
CA ASP A 245 2.72 21.16 -7.26
C ASP A 245 3.29 19.77 -6.94
N GLN A 246 3.31 19.36 -5.65
CA GLN A 246 3.69 18.00 -5.25
C GLN A 246 2.68 16.94 -5.73
N LEU A 247 1.39 17.28 -5.73
CA LEU A 247 0.38 16.39 -6.26
C LEU A 247 0.55 16.18 -7.76
N ASP A 248 0.74 17.29 -8.49
CA ASP A 248 0.93 17.27 -9.94
C ASP A 248 2.19 16.48 -10.32
N ASP A 249 3.31 16.69 -9.60
CA ASP A 249 4.54 15.93 -9.78
C ASP A 249 4.34 14.43 -9.52
N ASN A 250 3.70 14.06 -8.40
CA ASN A 250 3.43 12.66 -8.08
C ASN A 250 2.50 11.99 -9.10
N VAL A 251 1.46 12.69 -9.57
CA VAL A 251 0.54 12.17 -10.60
C VAL A 251 1.24 12.00 -11.95
N ALA A 252 2.18 12.87 -12.29
CA ALA A 252 2.95 12.78 -13.52
C ALA A 252 3.81 11.50 -13.61
N ALA A 253 4.14 10.87 -12.47
CA ALA A 253 4.83 9.57 -12.42
C ALA A 253 4.10 8.47 -13.23
N THR A 254 2.78 8.56 -13.38
CA THR A 254 1.99 7.61 -14.18
C THR A 254 2.33 7.63 -15.67
N LYS A 255 2.98 8.69 -16.16
CA LYS A 255 3.42 8.84 -17.55
C LYS A 255 4.87 8.41 -17.76
N VAL A 256 5.63 8.22 -16.69
CA VAL A 256 7.03 7.81 -16.76
C VAL A 256 7.11 6.34 -17.15
N LYS A 257 7.81 6.06 -18.25
CA LYS A 257 8.11 4.69 -18.70
C LYS A 257 9.58 4.41 -18.43
N LEU A 258 9.81 3.39 -17.61
CA LEU A 258 11.15 2.85 -17.37
C LEU A 258 11.42 1.74 -18.38
N SER A 259 12.63 1.74 -18.96
CA SER A 259 13.07 0.66 -19.84
C SER A 259 13.38 -0.62 -19.05
N VAL A 260 13.56 -1.73 -19.74
CA VAL A 260 13.94 -3.00 -19.13
C VAL A 260 15.31 -2.88 -18.43
N GLU A 261 16.24 -2.15 -19.06
CA GLU A 261 17.59 -1.92 -18.52
C GLU A 261 17.55 -1.02 -17.29
N GLU A 262 16.74 0.05 -17.31
CA GLU A 262 16.53 0.92 -16.15
C GLU A 262 15.89 0.16 -14.96
N LEU A 263 14.90 -0.67 -15.23
CA LEU A 263 14.29 -1.51 -14.21
C LEU A 263 15.30 -2.53 -13.65
N ALA A 264 16.08 -3.19 -14.51
CA ALA A 264 17.10 -4.14 -14.08
C ALA A 264 18.15 -3.48 -13.18
N MET A 265 18.66 -2.28 -13.59
CA MET A 265 19.62 -1.53 -12.79
C MET A 265 19.03 -1.11 -11.42
N LEU A 266 17.79 -0.65 -11.39
CA LEU A 266 17.11 -0.27 -10.15
C LEU A 266 16.82 -1.49 -9.26
N ASP A 267 16.51 -2.64 -9.85
CA ASP A 267 16.30 -3.88 -9.13
C ASP A 267 17.60 -4.45 -8.55
N ASP A 268 18.70 -4.34 -9.26
CA ASP A 268 20.03 -4.80 -8.79
C ASP A 268 20.48 -4.01 -7.56
N VAL A 269 20.40 -2.68 -7.61
CA VAL A 269 20.83 -1.80 -6.51
C VAL A 269 19.93 -1.90 -5.27
N SER A 270 18.66 -2.25 -5.46
CA SER A 270 17.65 -2.33 -4.38
C SER A 270 17.38 -3.75 -3.89
N GLY A 271 17.98 -4.75 -4.51
CA GLY A 271 17.74 -6.16 -4.23
C GLY A 271 17.98 -6.54 -2.78
N LEU A 272 17.14 -7.42 -2.26
CA LEU A 272 17.31 -7.97 -0.92
C LEU A 272 18.31 -9.12 -0.95
N PRO A 273 19.14 -9.28 0.10
CA PRO A 273 19.99 -10.46 0.23
C PRO A 273 19.10 -11.72 0.31
N ALA A 274 19.61 -12.80 -0.27
CA ALA A 274 18.92 -14.07 -0.22
C ALA A 274 18.85 -14.59 1.22
N GLU A 275 17.67 -15.07 1.63
CA GLU A 275 17.46 -15.67 2.95
C GLU A 275 16.65 -16.96 2.84
N TYR A 276 16.71 -17.78 3.90
CA TYR A 276 15.88 -18.97 4.03
C TYR A 276 14.44 -18.59 4.38
N PRO A 277 13.42 -19.26 3.78
CA PRO A 277 13.51 -20.38 2.84
C PRO A 277 13.64 -19.97 1.36
N GLY A 278 13.66 -18.67 1.02
CA GLY A 278 13.59 -18.17 -0.36
C GLY A 278 14.62 -18.78 -1.30
N TRP A 279 15.91 -18.79 -0.91
CA TRP A 279 16.97 -19.37 -1.74
C TRP A 279 16.82 -20.89 -1.92
N MET A 280 16.26 -21.59 -0.92
CA MET A 280 16.00 -23.02 -1.03
C MET A 280 14.83 -23.30 -1.97
N LEU A 281 13.75 -22.53 -1.86
CA LEU A 281 12.57 -22.64 -2.73
C LEU A 281 12.93 -22.34 -4.20
N ALA A 282 13.74 -21.31 -4.44
CA ALA A 282 14.24 -21.02 -5.78
C ALA A 282 15.01 -22.21 -6.36
N ARG A 283 15.99 -22.75 -5.63
CA ARG A 283 16.79 -23.90 -6.05
C ARG A 283 15.95 -25.15 -6.34
N GLN A 284 15.00 -25.46 -5.47
CA GLN A 284 14.12 -26.63 -5.66
C GLN A 284 13.17 -26.46 -6.83
N GLY A 285 12.65 -25.26 -7.02
CA GLY A 285 11.73 -24.93 -8.09
C GLY A 285 12.37 -24.95 -9.48
N ASP A 286 13.65 -24.61 -9.62
CA ASP A 286 14.33 -24.50 -10.91
C ASP A 286 14.40 -25.86 -11.63
N ALA A 287 14.80 -26.91 -10.95
CA ALA A 287 14.87 -28.26 -11.52
C ALA A 287 13.50 -28.74 -12.04
N ARG A 288 12.44 -28.44 -11.30
CA ARG A 288 11.09 -28.84 -11.69
C ARG A 288 10.55 -28.00 -12.85
N ARG A 289 10.78 -26.71 -12.87
CA ARG A 289 10.44 -25.83 -13.98
C ARG A 289 11.12 -26.26 -15.28
N GLU A 290 12.38 -26.61 -15.21
CA GLU A 290 13.12 -27.10 -16.39
C GLU A 290 12.53 -28.40 -16.92
N GLN A 291 12.21 -29.37 -16.04
CA GLN A 291 11.52 -30.61 -16.44
C GLN A 291 10.17 -30.35 -17.11
N LEU A 292 9.38 -29.38 -16.61
CA LEU A 292 8.07 -29.03 -17.19
C LEU A 292 8.23 -28.37 -18.57
N LYS A 293 9.23 -27.50 -18.75
CA LYS A 293 9.55 -26.91 -20.06
C LYS A 293 9.93 -27.99 -21.08
N GLN A 294 10.83 -28.91 -20.69
CA GLN A 294 11.24 -30.04 -21.55
C GLN A 294 10.06 -30.98 -21.89
N ALA A 295 9.08 -31.09 -21.00
CA ALA A 295 7.86 -31.86 -21.23
C ALA A 295 6.76 -31.09 -22.00
N GLY A 296 7.03 -29.87 -22.48
CA GLY A 296 6.06 -29.04 -23.19
C GLY A 296 4.86 -28.60 -22.33
N ARG A 297 5.02 -28.54 -21.01
CA ARG A 297 3.99 -28.20 -20.01
C ARG A 297 4.35 -26.92 -19.23
N GLY A 298 5.12 -26.01 -19.82
CA GLY A 298 5.55 -24.75 -19.21
C GLY A 298 4.76 -23.54 -19.72
#